data_582174ecb41d1edec9feec18b9b478f6
#
_entry.id   582174ecb41d1edec9feec18b9b478f6
#
_cell.length_a   1.000
_cell.length_b   1.000
_cell.length_c   1.000
_cell.angle_alpha   90.00
_cell.angle_beta   90.00
_cell.angle_gamma   90.00
#
_symmetry.space_group_name_H-M   'P 1'
#
loop_
_entity.id
_entity.type
_entity.pdbx_description
1 polymer ?
#
loop_
_entity_poly.entity_id
_entity_poly.type
_entity_poly.pdbx_seq_one_letter_code
_entity_poly.pdbx_strand_id
1 'polypeptide(L)'
;YGCCSACDLEVSIDYIQWCERNEEHYCDDCYPENGEDVDLESYNSGVQVIVQTGNTYVKNKFERAVGVEIETMGYDVRMEDFDSGDYGFRKSYDGSVHVNSQASEDGYSGVEYISKPMSGDHLFRQIDNMGNYLLDNDFMVNKSCGLHIHIDARDLYYEQLKGILMVVKTFEDIIFKIVPPSRNGSNWCKRVPMPKHHINRIESNSDLIETWYGSADTYPDLDKYNDSRYHGLNLHARVYLGTIEFRYHSGTNNPTKIKNWITICQSIVAKGIELGNEMGHKKTGFEFSDEAVWLTSVEEKNVTIEDFIKVLGLEELRGYIL
;
A
#
# COMPACT_ATOMS: atom_id res chain seq x y z
N TYR A 1 -11.75 -19.72 12.58
CA TYR A 1 -10.92 -19.07 11.57
C TYR A 1 -9.47 -19.33 11.90
N GLY A 2 -8.64 -19.55 10.88
CA GLY A 2 -7.18 -19.65 10.99
C GLY A 2 -6.53 -18.65 10.03
N CYS A 3 -5.31 -18.21 10.35
CA CYS A 3 -4.56 -17.30 9.48
C CYS A 3 -3.63 -18.12 8.58
N CYS A 4 -3.62 -17.82 7.28
CA CYS A 4 -2.68 -18.42 6.35
C CYS A 4 -1.31 -17.72 6.47
N SER A 5 -0.27 -18.47 6.76
CA SER A 5 1.09 -17.94 6.96
C SER A 5 1.71 -17.33 5.70
N ALA A 6 1.23 -17.71 4.51
CA ALA A 6 1.77 -17.20 3.26
C ALA A 6 1.06 -15.94 2.76
N CYS A 7 -0.25 -15.78 3.00
CA CYS A 7 -1.02 -14.66 2.46
C CYS A 7 -1.75 -13.84 3.53
N ASP A 8 -1.56 -14.18 4.82
CA ASP A 8 -2.17 -13.52 5.99
C ASP A 8 -3.71 -13.47 5.98
N LEU A 9 -4.37 -14.28 5.15
CA LEU A 9 -5.82 -14.38 5.17
C LEU A 9 -6.31 -15.12 6.40
N GLU A 10 -7.29 -14.54 7.10
CA GLU A 10 -8.16 -15.31 7.96
C GLU A 10 -9.15 -16.08 7.10
N VAL A 11 -9.01 -17.39 7.06
CA VAL A 11 -9.91 -18.30 6.37
C VAL A 11 -10.63 -19.21 7.37
N SER A 12 -11.80 -19.74 6.97
CA SER A 12 -12.44 -20.76 7.78
C SER A 12 -11.47 -21.89 8.06
N ILE A 13 -11.54 -22.49 9.26
CA ILE A 13 -10.70 -23.61 9.65
C ILE A 13 -10.83 -24.79 8.68
N ASP A 14 -11.93 -24.87 7.95
CA ASP A 14 -12.19 -25.91 6.95
C ASP A 14 -11.34 -25.74 5.66
N TYR A 15 -10.78 -24.55 5.46
CA TYR A 15 -9.96 -24.17 4.28
C TYR A 15 -8.54 -23.82 4.65
N ILE A 16 -8.10 -24.19 5.85
CA ILE A 16 -6.72 -24.00 6.30
C ILE A 16 -6.10 -25.38 6.55
N GLN A 17 -4.94 -25.60 5.99
CA GLN A 17 -4.21 -26.84 6.08
C GLN A 17 -2.91 -26.64 6.85
N TRP A 18 -2.58 -27.57 7.74
CA TRP A 18 -1.30 -27.60 8.41
C TRP A 18 -0.24 -28.22 7.49
N CYS A 19 0.86 -27.53 7.27
CA CYS A 19 2.02 -28.04 6.57
C CYS A 19 3.07 -28.53 7.59
N GLU A 20 3.25 -29.84 7.71
CA GLU A 20 4.19 -30.44 8.67
C GLU A 20 5.65 -30.06 8.41
N ARG A 21 5.97 -29.76 7.15
CA ARG A 21 7.33 -29.43 6.73
C ARG A 21 7.76 -28.04 7.19
N ASN A 22 6.86 -27.06 7.12
CA ASN A 22 7.14 -25.67 7.49
C ASN A 22 6.62 -25.35 8.90
N GLU A 23 5.91 -26.28 9.54
CA GLU A 23 5.25 -26.08 10.84
C GLU A 23 4.31 -24.87 10.84
N GLU A 24 3.58 -24.65 9.73
CA GLU A 24 2.72 -23.48 9.51
C GLU A 24 1.38 -23.86 8.88
N HIS A 25 0.40 -22.95 8.96
CA HIS A 25 -0.92 -23.12 8.37
C HIS A 25 -1.02 -22.36 7.05
N TYR A 26 -1.57 -23.01 6.02
CA TYR A 26 -1.79 -22.42 4.70
C TYR A 26 -3.25 -22.58 4.27
N CYS A 27 -3.81 -21.58 3.59
CA CYS A 27 -5.07 -21.75 2.89
C CYS A 27 -4.89 -22.64 1.65
N ASP A 28 -5.98 -23.16 1.09
CA ASP A 28 -5.93 -24.09 -0.04
C ASP A 28 -5.15 -23.53 -1.24
N ASP A 29 -5.25 -22.21 -1.49
CA ASP A 29 -4.53 -21.54 -2.59
C ASP A 29 -3.02 -21.40 -2.34
N CYS A 30 -2.61 -21.41 -1.09
CA CYS A 30 -1.21 -21.20 -0.69
C CYS A 30 -0.52 -22.49 -0.21
N TYR A 31 -1.28 -23.59 -0.10
CA TYR A 31 -0.71 -24.85 0.35
C TYR A 31 0.31 -25.37 -0.68
N PRO A 32 1.54 -25.71 -0.25
CA PRO A 32 2.58 -26.16 -1.18
C PRO A 32 2.17 -27.45 -1.87
N GLU A 33 1.92 -27.42 -3.16
CA GLU A 33 1.73 -28.63 -3.95
C GLU A 33 3.03 -29.45 -3.93
N ASN A 34 2.92 -30.75 -3.64
CA ASN A 34 4.03 -31.72 -3.59
C ASN A 34 5.06 -31.50 -2.46
N GLY A 35 4.76 -30.75 -1.40
CA GLY A 35 5.65 -30.55 -0.26
C GLY A 35 6.94 -29.80 -0.59
N GLU A 36 6.93 -29.00 -1.64
CA GLU A 36 7.99 -28.02 -1.90
C GLU A 36 7.89 -26.88 -0.87
N ASP A 37 9.04 -26.43 -0.35
CA ASP A 37 9.08 -25.29 0.55
C ASP A 37 8.50 -24.10 -0.19
N VAL A 38 7.37 -23.58 0.27
CA VAL A 38 6.98 -22.22 -0.06
C VAL A 38 7.91 -21.32 0.72
N ASP A 39 9.06 -21.03 0.13
CA ASP A 39 9.86 -19.91 0.54
C ASP A 39 8.98 -18.66 0.40
N LEU A 40 8.70 -17.96 1.52
CA LEU A 40 7.94 -16.72 1.50
C LEU A 40 8.56 -15.70 0.53
N GLU A 41 9.90 -15.75 0.34
CA GLU A 41 10.58 -15.00 -0.72
C GLU A 41 10.18 -15.52 -2.11
N SER A 42 9.99 -16.84 -2.32
CA SER A 42 9.59 -17.40 -3.61
C SER A 42 8.11 -17.23 -3.90
N TYR A 43 7.23 -17.29 -2.91
CA TYR A 43 5.82 -16.93 -3.09
C TYR A 43 5.68 -15.46 -3.49
N ASN A 44 6.42 -14.56 -2.83
CA ASN A 44 6.49 -13.16 -3.20
C ASN A 44 7.28 -12.91 -4.51
N SER A 45 8.22 -13.78 -4.89
CA SER A 45 8.99 -13.71 -6.15
C SER A 45 8.34 -14.48 -7.28
N GLY A 46 7.55 -15.53 -6.98
CA GLY A 46 6.83 -16.35 -7.95
C GLY A 46 5.52 -15.76 -8.46
N VAL A 47 5.02 -14.69 -7.84
CA VAL A 47 3.95 -13.89 -8.45
C VAL A 47 4.51 -13.31 -9.74
N GLN A 48 4.24 -13.96 -10.87
CA GLN A 48 4.52 -13.40 -12.17
C GLN A 48 3.76 -12.08 -12.26
N VAL A 49 4.48 -10.99 -12.08
CA VAL A 49 3.97 -9.66 -12.45
C VAL A 49 3.69 -9.75 -13.95
N ILE A 50 2.42 -9.85 -14.32
CA ILE A 50 2.03 -9.84 -15.72
C ILE A 50 2.27 -8.42 -16.22
N VAL A 51 3.49 -8.16 -16.67
CA VAL A 51 3.83 -6.93 -17.37
C VAL A 51 3.26 -7.08 -18.78
N GLN A 52 2.08 -6.52 -18.99
CA GLN A 52 1.56 -6.38 -20.35
C GLN A 52 2.14 -5.12 -20.97
N THR A 53 3.11 -5.30 -21.85
CA THR A 53 3.57 -4.29 -22.80
C THR A 53 2.53 -4.15 -23.92
N GLY A 54 1.53 -3.32 -23.76
CA GLY A 54 0.48 -3.06 -24.73
C GLY A 54 0.38 -1.57 -25.07
N ASN A 55 0.30 -1.26 -26.36
CA ASN A 55 0.41 0.04 -26.98
C ASN A 55 -0.51 1.14 -26.44
N THR A 56 0.05 2.35 -26.32
CA THR A 56 -0.59 3.68 -26.42
C THR A 56 -1.58 4.12 -25.36
N TYR A 57 -1.30 3.87 -24.10
CA TYR A 57 -1.70 4.76 -23.01
C TYR A 57 -0.43 5.29 -22.35
N VAL A 58 -0.54 6.46 -21.69
CA VAL A 58 0.56 7.02 -20.92
C VAL A 58 1.25 5.85 -20.24
N LYS A 59 2.46 5.53 -20.72
CA LYS A 59 3.22 4.40 -20.17
C LYS A 59 3.17 4.58 -18.68
N ASN A 60 2.55 3.64 -17.98
CA ASN A 60 2.70 3.59 -16.55
C ASN A 60 4.21 3.55 -16.34
N LYS A 61 4.80 4.68 -15.94
CA LYS A 61 6.25 4.85 -15.75
C LYS A 61 6.77 3.87 -14.68
N PHE A 62 5.86 3.10 -14.09
CA PHE A 62 6.10 2.36 -12.89
C PHE A 62 5.90 0.88 -13.18
N GLU A 63 7.00 0.16 -13.23
CA GLU A 63 7.03 -1.29 -13.44
C GLU A 63 6.78 -2.06 -12.13
N ARG A 64 6.80 -1.38 -10.96
CA ARG A 64 6.60 -2.03 -9.68
C ARG A 64 5.20 -2.58 -9.54
N ALA A 65 5.11 -3.78 -8.98
CA ALA A 65 3.84 -4.39 -8.65
C ALA A 65 3.10 -3.57 -7.58
N VAL A 66 1.78 -3.51 -7.73
CA VAL A 66 0.87 -2.82 -6.83
C VAL A 66 -0.20 -3.80 -6.36
N GLY A 67 -0.38 -3.88 -5.04
CA GLY A 67 -1.56 -4.47 -4.40
C GLY A 67 -2.53 -3.38 -4.00
N VAL A 68 -3.82 -3.67 -4.08
CA VAL A 68 -4.89 -2.72 -3.73
C VAL A 68 -5.86 -3.40 -2.78
N GLU A 69 -6.13 -2.76 -1.65
CA GLU A 69 -7.16 -3.15 -0.69
C GLU A 69 -8.27 -2.09 -0.71
N ILE A 70 -9.51 -2.52 -0.98
CA ILE A 70 -10.69 -1.64 -1.08
C ILE A 70 -11.65 -2.05 0.02
N GLU A 71 -11.72 -1.26 1.09
CA GLU A 71 -12.70 -1.45 2.16
C GLU A 71 -14.04 -0.84 1.76
N THR A 72 -15.10 -1.62 1.89
CA THR A 72 -16.47 -1.26 1.53
C THR A 72 -17.47 -1.82 2.53
N MET A 73 -18.72 -1.45 2.41
CA MET A 73 -19.84 -2.16 3.01
C MET A 73 -20.83 -2.59 1.93
N GLY A 74 -21.29 -3.82 2.02
CA GLY A 74 -22.19 -4.41 1.05
C GLY A 74 -23.11 -5.43 1.67
N TYR A 75 -24.09 -5.88 0.91
CA TYR A 75 -24.93 -6.98 1.31
C TYR A 75 -24.03 -8.17 1.65
N ASP A 76 -24.41 -8.96 2.66
CA ASP A 76 -23.71 -10.19 3.04
C ASP A 76 -23.80 -11.20 1.89
N VAL A 77 -23.09 -10.91 0.83
CA VAL A 77 -22.88 -11.81 -0.29
C VAL A 77 -21.92 -12.86 0.25
N ARG A 78 -22.40 -14.09 0.37
CA ARG A 78 -21.59 -15.22 0.82
C ARG A 78 -20.27 -15.25 0.06
N MET A 79 -19.20 -15.59 0.75
CA MET A 79 -17.84 -15.65 0.15
C MET A 79 -17.81 -16.49 -1.15
N GLU A 80 -18.73 -17.43 -1.29
CA GLU A 80 -18.90 -18.35 -2.41
C GLU A 80 -19.35 -17.71 -3.72
N ASP A 81 -19.93 -16.50 -3.70
CA ASP A 81 -20.53 -15.87 -4.88
C ASP A 81 -19.60 -14.89 -5.62
N PHE A 82 -18.38 -14.65 -5.12
CA PHE A 82 -17.41 -13.77 -5.77
C PHE A 82 -16.37 -14.58 -6.56
N ASP A 83 -16.43 -14.51 -7.90
CA ASP A 83 -15.43 -15.14 -8.76
C ASP A 83 -14.14 -14.29 -8.78
N SER A 84 -13.19 -14.66 -7.93
CA SER A 84 -11.89 -14.00 -7.82
C SER A 84 -11.06 -14.07 -9.11
N GLY A 85 -11.34 -15.04 -9.99
CA GLY A 85 -10.60 -15.25 -11.24
C GLY A 85 -10.76 -14.11 -12.23
N ASP A 86 -11.98 -13.59 -12.37
CA ASP A 86 -12.32 -12.57 -13.38
C ASP A 86 -11.77 -11.17 -13.02
N TYR A 87 -11.64 -10.86 -11.72
CA TYR A 87 -11.28 -9.52 -11.25
C TYR A 87 -9.85 -9.41 -10.74
N GLY A 88 -9.16 -10.51 -10.49
CA GLY A 88 -7.84 -10.49 -9.85
C GLY A 88 -7.87 -9.98 -8.40
N PHE A 89 -9.04 -10.02 -7.76
CA PHE A 89 -9.28 -9.66 -6.37
C PHE A 89 -9.85 -10.86 -5.63
N ARG A 90 -9.64 -10.90 -4.34
CA ARG A 90 -10.33 -11.79 -3.41
C ARG A 90 -11.15 -10.96 -2.44
N LYS A 91 -12.18 -11.56 -1.88
CA LYS A 91 -13.08 -10.94 -0.91
C LYS A 91 -12.72 -11.44 0.48
N SER A 92 -12.73 -10.53 1.46
CA SER A 92 -12.55 -10.82 2.88
C SER A 92 -13.55 -10.06 3.73
N TYR A 93 -13.96 -10.62 4.86
CA TYR A 93 -14.73 -9.88 5.86
C TYR A 93 -13.81 -8.86 6.55
N ASP A 94 -14.32 -7.63 6.75
CA ASP A 94 -13.59 -6.61 7.50
C ASP A 94 -14.43 -6.05 8.67
N GLY A 95 -14.09 -6.49 9.87
CA GLY A 95 -14.73 -6.03 11.11
C GLY A 95 -14.34 -4.60 11.52
N SER A 96 -13.38 -3.95 10.86
CA SER A 96 -13.00 -2.54 11.12
C SER A 96 -13.95 -1.55 10.44
N VAL A 97 -14.67 -1.99 9.41
CA VAL A 97 -15.66 -1.18 8.71
C VAL A 97 -16.94 -1.09 9.55
N HIS A 98 -17.27 0.12 9.98
CA HIS A 98 -18.47 0.36 10.78
C HIS A 98 -19.73 0.39 9.93
N VAL A 99 -20.58 -0.62 10.10
CA VAL A 99 -21.93 -0.66 9.55
C VAL A 99 -22.89 -0.22 10.63
N ASN A 100 -23.78 0.76 10.34
CA ASN A 100 -24.78 1.19 11.32
C ASN A 100 -25.82 0.09 11.57
N SER A 101 -26.56 0.20 12.68
CA SER A 101 -27.52 -0.84 13.10
C SER A 101 -28.57 -1.15 12.05
N GLN A 102 -29.11 -0.12 11.37
CA GLN A 102 -30.11 -0.31 10.33
C GLN A 102 -29.54 -1.07 9.12
N ALA A 103 -28.36 -0.66 8.63
CA ALA A 103 -27.71 -1.36 7.51
C ALA A 103 -27.32 -2.80 7.90
N SER A 104 -26.93 -3.04 9.14
CA SER A 104 -26.65 -4.39 9.64
C SER A 104 -27.91 -5.26 9.73
N GLU A 105 -29.06 -4.70 10.16
CA GLU A 105 -30.34 -5.37 10.13
C GLU A 105 -30.81 -5.67 8.71
N ASP A 106 -30.46 -4.79 7.75
CA ASP A 106 -30.72 -4.96 6.32
C ASP A 106 -29.73 -5.94 5.65
N GLY A 107 -28.80 -6.55 6.40
CA GLY A 107 -27.87 -7.58 5.93
C GLY A 107 -26.56 -7.05 5.36
N TYR A 108 -26.22 -5.78 5.57
CA TYR A 108 -24.92 -5.22 5.16
C TYR A 108 -23.81 -5.57 6.15
N SER A 109 -22.63 -5.86 5.63
CA SER A 109 -21.42 -6.11 6.43
C SER A 109 -20.22 -5.34 5.87
N GLY A 110 -19.17 -5.21 6.67
CA GLY A 110 -17.87 -4.71 6.22
C GLY A 110 -17.19 -5.76 5.34
N VAL A 111 -16.69 -5.33 4.20
CA VAL A 111 -16.05 -6.19 3.20
C VAL A 111 -14.81 -5.51 2.68
N GLU A 112 -13.71 -6.25 2.60
CA GLU A 112 -12.47 -5.83 1.98
C GLU A 112 -12.22 -6.66 0.71
N TYR A 113 -11.88 -5.98 -0.37
CA TYR A 113 -11.43 -6.59 -1.61
C TYR A 113 -9.94 -6.38 -1.78
N ILE A 114 -9.19 -7.49 -1.79
CA ILE A 114 -7.73 -7.49 -1.81
C ILE A 114 -7.26 -7.99 -3.17
N SER A 115 -6.50 -7.18 -3.90
CA SER A 115 -5.99 -7.57 -5.21
C SER A 115 -4.78 -8.48 -5.10
N LYS A 116 -4.57 -9.31 -6.13
CA LYS A 116 -3.25 -9.85 -6.43
C LYS A 116 -2.30 -8.71 -6.79
N PRO A 117 -0.97 -8.86 -6.61
CA PRO A 117 -0.01 -7.89 -7.12
C PRO A 117 -0.11 -7.78 -8.65
N MET A 118 -0.31 -6.57 -9.15
CA MET A 118 -0.50 -6.29 -10.59
C MET A 118 0.30 -5.05 -10.99
N SER A 119 0.56 -4.85 -12.28
CA SER A 119 1.23 -3.67 -12.81
C SER A 119 0.68 -3.23 -14.16
N GLY A 120 1.05 -2.02 -14.60
CA GLY A 120 0.75 -1.50 -15.93
C GLY A 120 -0.74 -1.42 -16.24
N ASP A 121 -1.08 -1.63 -17.50
CA ASP A 121 -2.47 -1.57 -17.99
C ASP A 121 -3.35 -2.69 -17.44
N HIS A 122 -2.75 -3.81 -17.06
CA HIS A 122 -3.50 -4.90 -16.44
C HIS A 122 -4.08 -4.48 -15.09
N LEU A 123 -3.28 -3.83 -14.24
CA LEU A 123 -3.74 -3.27 -12.97
C LEU A 123 -4.94 -2.34 -13.19
N PHE A 124 -4.83 -1.38 -14.12
CA PHE A 124 -5.90 -0.40 -14.33
C PHE A 124 -7.17 -1.00 -14.91
N ARG A 125 -7.07 -2.02 -15.79
CA ARG A 125 -8.25 -2.76 -16.25
C ARG A 125 -8.94 -3.50 -15.11
N GLN A 126 -8.18 -4.13 -14.21
CA GLN A 126 -8.77 -4.83 -13.08
C GLN A 126 -9.40 -3.85 -12.07
N ILE A 127 -8.83 -2.66 -11.91
CA ILE A 127 -9.46 -1.58 -11.12
C ILE A 127 -10.78 -1.12 -11.75
N ASP A 128 -10.83 -0.96 -13.09
CA ASP A 128 -12.09 -0.61 -13.78
C ASP A 128 -13.13 -1.71 -13.60
N ASN A 129 -12.77 -2.98 -13.80
CA ASN A 129 -13.67 -4.11 -13.60
C ASN A 129 -14.19 -4.18 -12.16
N MET A 130 -13.29 -4.05 -11.18
CA MET A 130 -13.65 -4.12 -9.76
C MET A 130 -14.52 -2.94 -9.35
N GLY A 131 -14.20 -1.72 -9.78
CA GLY A 131 -15.01 -0.54 -9.49
C GLY A 131 -16.42 -0.65 -10.08
N ASN A 132 -16.54 -1.14 -11.31
CA ASN A 132 -17.86 -1.41 -11.92
C ASN A 132 -18.62 -2.48 -11.15
N TYR A 133 -17.97 -3.59 -10.77
CA TYR A 133 -18.57 -4.62 -9.93
C TYR A 133 -19.13 -4.05 -8.62
N LEU A 134 -18.36 -3.21 -7.92
CA LEU A 134 -18.79 -2.59 -6.67
C LEU A 134 -20.01 -1.67 -6.87
N LEU A 135 -20.02 -0.90 -7.96
CA LEU A 135 -21.15 -0.01 -8.30
C LEU A 135 -22.41 -0.80 -8.73
N ASP A 136 -22.25 -1.83 -9.55
CA ASP A 136 -23.35 -2.64 -10.06
C ASP A 136 -24.01 -3.51 -8.98
N ASN A 137 -23.31 -3.76 -7.89
CA ASN A 137 -23.80 -4.55 -6.74
C ASN A 137 -24.08 -3.70 -5.49
N ASP A 138 -24.26 -2.38 -5.66
CA ASP A 138 -24.66 -1.45 -4.59
C ASP A 138 -23.72 -1.43 -3.37
N PHE A 139 -22.43 -1.72 -3.57
CA PHE A 139 -21.44 -1.55 -2.49
C PHE A 139 -21.27 -0.07 -2.16
N MET A 140 -21.26 0.23 -0.88
CA MET A 140 -21.16 1.58 -0.36
C MET A 140 -19.84 1.78 0.39
N VAL A 141 -19.44 3.02 0.56
CA VAL A 141 -18.29 3.41 1.39
C VAL A 141 -18.70 4.45 2.41
N ASN A 142 -18.07 4.44 3.56
CA ASN A 142 -18.25 5.44 4.59
C ASN A 142 -16.90 5.91 5.17
N LYS A 143 -16.93 6.77 6.17
CA LYS A 143 -15.72 7.33 6.79
C LYS A 143 -14.80 6.31 7.47
N SER A 144 -15.27 5.10 7.78
CA SER A 144 -14.46 4.04 8.35
C SER A 144 -13.71 3.24 7.28
N CYS A 145 -14.21 3.25 6.03
CA CYS A 145 -13.56 2.55 4.93
C CYS A 145 -12.24 3.22 4.53
N GLY A 146 -11.21 2.42 4.26
CA GLY A 146 -9.93 2.82 3.70
C GLY A 146 -9.75 2.33 2.26
N LEU A 147 -8.83 2.97 1.57
CA LEU A 147 -8.23 2.49 0.33
C LEU A 147 -6.73 2.40 0.58
N HIS A 148 -6.19 1.17 0.58
CA HIS A 148 -4.78 0.95 0.84
C HIS A 148 -4.07 0.54 -0.45
N ILE A 149 -2.92 1.14 -0.70
CA ILE A 149 -2.08 0.86 -1.86
C ILE A 149 -0.75 0.32 -1.38
N HIS A 150 -0.48 -0.93 -1.73
CA HIS A 150 0.79 -1.59 -1.51
C HIS A 150 1.67 -1.49 -2.74
N ILE A 151 2.91 -1.04 -2.59
CA ILE A 151 3.88 -0.98 -3.69
C ILE A 151 5.06 -1.87 -3.32
N ASP A 152 5.43 -2.77 -4.22
CA ASP A 152 6.56 -3.68 -4.03
C ASP A 152 7.85 -2.91 -3.66
N ALA A 153 8.49 -3.34 -2.58
CA ALA A 153 9.67 -2.70 -2.02
C ALA A 153 10.77 -3.70 -1.62
N ARG A 154 10.67 -4.96 -2.06
CA ARG A 154 11.59 -6.04 -1.67
C ARG A 154 13.03 -5.77 -2.07
N ASP A 155 13.24 -5.11 -3.19
CA ASP A 155 14.55 -4.74 -3.76
C ASP A 155 15.10 -3.41 -3.22
N LEU A 156 14.33 -2.69 -2.36
CA LEU A 156 14.73 -1.39 -1.85
C LEU A 156 15.62 -1.53 -0.62
N TYR A 157 16.75 -0.82 -0.64
CA TYR A 157 17.64 -0.66 0.51
C TYR A 157 17.25 0.55 1.36
N TYR A 158 17.92 0.73 2.48
CA TYR A 158 17.58 1.81 3.42
C TYR A 158 17.70 3.22 2.79
N GLU A 159 18.59 3.42 1.83
CA GLU A 159 18.73 4.70 1.11
C GLU A 159 17.45 5.08 0.38
N GLN A 160 16.88 4.14 -0.40
CA GLN A 160 15.64 4.38 -1.13
C GLN A 160 14.45 4.55 -0.17
N LEU A 161 14.37 3.74 0.89
CA LEU A 161 13.34 3.86 1.92
C LEU A 161 13.42 5.21 2.64
N LYS A 162 14.63 5.67 2.96
CA LYS A 162 14.91 7.00 3.49
C LYS A 162 14.43 8.10 2.52
N GLY A 163 14.72 7.95 1.23
CA GLY A 163 14.27 8.89 0.21
C GLY A 163 12.74 8.96 0.13
N ILE A 164 12.05 7.81 0.18
CA ILE A 164 10.58 7.73 0.19
C ILE A 164 10.01 8.42 1.44
N LEU A 165 10.57 8.14 2.62
CA LEU A 165 10.20 8.82 3.86
C LEU A 165 10.36 10.34 3.75
N MET A 166 11.46 10.80 3.14
CA MET A 166 11.73 12.22 2.95
C MET A 166 10.70 12.87 2.03
N VAL A 167 10.37 12.25 0.90
CA VAL A 167 9.36 12.74 -0.04
C VAL A 167 8.00 12.80 0.63
N VAL A 168 7.56 11.70 1.29
CA VAL A 168 6.28 11.69 2.01
C VAL A 168 6.26 12.77 3.08
N LYS A 169 7.31 12.89 3.89
CA LYS A 169 7.36 13.89 4.97
C LYS A 169 7.34 15.31 4.44
N THR A 170 7.95 15.56 3.28
CA THR A 170 7.90 16.87 2.61
C THR A 170 6.49 17.25 2.19
N PHE A 171 5.72 16.31 1.68
CA PHE A 171 4.42 16.56 1.08
C PHE A 171 3.23 16.09 1.93
N GLU A 172 3.44 15.62 3.15
CA GLU A 172 2.40 15.01 3.96
C GLU A 172 1.21 15.95 4.23
N ASP A 173 1.47 17.25 4.43
CA ASP A 173 0.40 18.25 4.57
C ASP A 173 -0.42 18.42 3.29
N ILE A 174 0.21 18.30 2.12
CA ILE A 174 -0.48 18.34 0.83
C ILE A 174 -1.28 17.05 0.63
N ILE A 175 -0.69 15.89 0.94
CA ILE A 175 -1.40 14.61 0.86
C ILE A 175 -2.69 14.66 1.67
N PHE A 176 -2.65 15.14 2.91
CA PHE A 176 -3.86 15.29 3.74
C PHE A 176 -4.87 16.35 3.25
N LYS A 177 -4.46 17.26 2.36
CA LYS A 177 -5.38 18.22 1.72
C LYS A 177 -6.11 17.63 0.51
N ILE A 178 -5.48 16.74 -0.22
CA ILE A 178 -6.05 16.14 -1.45
C ILE A 178 -6.85 14.85 -1.18
N VAL A 179 -6.74 14.27 0.01
CA VAL A 179 -7.56 13.11 0.43
C VAL A 179 -8.76 13.57 1.26
N PRO A 180 -9.81 12.74 1.40
CA PRO A 180 -10.97 13.09 2.20
C PRO A 180 -10.61 13.48 3.64
N PRO A 181 -11.23 14.55 4.21
CA PRO A 181 -10.90 15.07 5.53
C PRO A 181 -11.00 14.08 6.68
N SER A 182 -11.80 13.00 6.53
CA SER A 182 -11.93 11.92 7.50
C SER A 182 -10.62 11.19 7.81
N ARG A 183 -9.63 11.30 6.92
CA ARG A 183 -8.30 10.68 7.11
C ARG A 183 -7.38 11.52 7.98
N ASN A 184 -7.53 12.84 7.94
CA ASN A 184 -6.72 13.73 8.77
C ASN A 184 -7.16 13.65 10.24
N GLY A 185 -6.26 13.19 11.11
CA GLY A 185 -6.55 12.93 12.52
C GLY A 185 -7.14 11.55 12.82
N SER A 186 -7.22 10.67 11.83
CA SER A 186 -7.62 9.26 12.02
C SER A 186 -6.56 8.48 12.81
N ASN A 187 -7.00 7.64 13.74
CA ASN A 187 -6.11 6.74 14.48
C ASN A 187 -5.48 5.66 13.57
N TRP A 188 -6.08 5.40 12.41
CA TRP A 188 -5.67 4.39 11.43
C TRP A 188 -4.77 4.97 10.32
N CYS A 189 -4.56 6.31 10.34
CA CYS A 189 -3.79 7.02 9.32
C CYS A 189 -3.02 8.16 9.99
N LYS A 190 -2.15 7.84 10.95
CA LYS A 190 -1.32 8.81 11.64
C LYS A 190 -0.26 9.38 10.70
N ARG A 191 0.22 10.57 10.99
CA ARG A 191 1.35 11.16 10.28
C ARG A 191 2.62 10.35 10.49
N VAL A 192 3.56 10.43 9.54
CA VAL A 192 4.90 9.88 9.72
C VAL A 192 5.50 10.40 11.03
N PRO A 193 5.93 9.50 11.95
CA PRO A 193 6.16 9.85 13.35
C PRO A 193 7.44 10.67 13.60
N MET A 194 8.32 10.78 12.60
CA MET A 194 9.60 11.47 12.76
C MET A 194 9.72 12.73 11.91
N PRO A 195 10.44 13.75 12.40
CA PRO A 195 10.75 14.94 11.62
C PRO A 195 11.89 14.66 10.60
N LYS A 196 11.98 15.51 9.57
CA LYS A 196 12.98 15.41 8.51
C LYS A 196 14.43 15.26 8.99
N HIS A 197 14.80 15.97 10.06
CA HIS A 197 16.17 15.90 10.57
C HIS A 197 16.53 14.52 11.17
N HIS A 198 15.55 13.74 11.66
CA HIS A 198 15.77 12.35 12.04
C HIS A 198 15.91 11.47 10.80
N ILE A 199 15.07 11.67 9.77
CA ILE A 199 15.18 10.96 8.50
C ILE A 199 16.57 11.19 7.89
N ASN A 200 17.08 12.42 7.92
CA ASN A 200 18.42 12.75 7.40
C ASN A 200 19.57 11.99 8.07
N ARG A 201 19.40 11.59 9.33
CA ARG A 201 20.43 10.85 10.10
C ARG A 201 20.47 9.35 9.83
N ILE A 202 19.49 8.80 9.10
CA ILE A 202 19.47 7.37 8.75
C ILE A 202 20.65 7.08 7.80
N GLU A 203 21.59 6.25 8.21
CA GLU A 203 22.77 5.85 7.43
C GLU A 203 22.90 4.33 7.28
N SER A 204 21.97 3.57 7.88
CA SER A 204 21.94 2.11 7.85
C SER A 204 20.51 1.57 7.99
N ASN A 205 20.31 0.28 7.72
CA ASN A 205 19.06 -0.42 8.04
C ASN A 205 18.76 -0.37 9.55
N SER A 206 19.76 -0.46 10.41
CA SER A 206 19.60 -0.37 11.85
C SER A 206 19.04 0.99 12.26
N ASP A 207 19.58 2.09 11.71
CA ASP A 207 19.09 3.44 12.00
C ASP A 207 17.66 3.63 11.49
N LEU A 208 17.32 3.03 10.35
CA LEU A 208 15.95 3.07 9.83
C LEU A 208 14.97 2.38 10.78
N ILE A 209 15.33 1.19 11.26
CA ILE A 209 14.54 0.42 12.24
C ILE A 209 14.40 1.20 13.54
N GLU A 210 15.49 1.70 14.10
CA GLU A 210 15.48 2.51 15.32
C GLU A 210 14.61 3.76 15.16
N THR A 211 14.76 4.46 14.02
CA THR A 211 14.00 5.68 13.73
C THR A 211 12.50 5.38 13.59
N TRP A 212 12.15 4.25 13.01
CA TRP A 212 10.74 3.88 12.78
C TRP A 212 10.06 3.32 14.03
N TYR A 213 10.71 2.41 14.75
CA TYR A 213 10.13 1.73 15.92
C TYR A 213 10.49 2.36 17.27
N GLY A 214 11.41 3.32 17.28
CA GLY A 214 11.86 4.01 18.51
C GLY A 214 12.87 3.24 19.36
N SER A 215 13.37 2.09 18.90
CA SER A 215 14.42 1.32 19.58
C SER A 215 15.18 0.43 18.59
N ALA A 216 16.51 0.42 18.69
CA ALA A 216 17.35 -0.49 17.91
C ALA A 216 17.31 -1.95 18.43
N ASP A 217 16.97 -2.13 19.69
CA ASP A 217 16.87 -3.46 20.32
C ASP A 217 15.53 -4.16 20.04
N THR A 218 14.59 -3.44 19.51
CA THR A 218 13.32 -4.00 19.06
C THR A 218 13.53 -4.44 17.61
N TYR A 219 13.98 -5.70 17.41
CA TYR A 219 13.65 -6.36 16.14
C TYR A 219 12.14 -6.21 15.99
N PRO A 220 11.67 -5.64 14.88
CA PRO A 220 10.24 -5.54 14.68
C PRO A 220 9.69 -6.94 14.87
N ASP A 221 8.79 -7.08 15.83
CA ASP A 221 7.95 -8.27 15.88
C ASP A 221 7.37 -8.40 14.48
N LEU A 222 7.61 -9.53 13.81
CA LEU A 222 7.12 -9.77 12.45
C LEU A 222 5.60 -9.84 12.39
N ASP A 223 4.96 -9.61 13.54
CA ASP A 223 3.51 -9.61 13.68
C ASP A 223 2.88 -8.49 12.82
N LYS A 224 2.02 -8.88 11.92
CA LYS A 224 1.16 -8.01 11.10
C LYS A 224 0.51 -6.88 11.93
N TYR A 225 0.15 -7.15 13.18
CA TYR A 225 -0.64 -6.26 14.05
C TYR A 225 0.19 -5.27 14.89
N ASN A 226 1.45 -5.05 14.54
CA ASN A 226 2.26 -4.03 15.18
C ASN A 226 1.65 -2.62 15.02
N ASP A 227 1.55 -1.84 16.10
CA ASP A 227 0.91 -0.51 16.10
C ASP A 227 1.57 0.51 15.17
N SER A 228 2.82 0.27 14.76
CA SER A 228 3.53 1.12 13.80
C SER A 228 2.91 1.10 12.40
N ARG A 229 2.03 0.13 12.11
CA ARG A 229 1.27 0.05 10.85
C ARG A 229 0.24 1.17 10.66
N TYR A 230 -0.20 1.82 11.74
CA TYR A 230 -1.27 2.81 11.71
C TYR A 230 -0.83 4.21 11.29
N HIS A 231 0.17 4.31 10.41
CA HIS A 231 0.59 5.55 9.77
C HIS A 231 0.07 5.61 8.33
N GLY A 232 -0.10 6.83 7.81
CA GLY A 232 -0.50 7.04 6.41
C GLY A 232 0.48 6.41 5.42
N LEU A 233 1.78 6.47 5.71
CA LEU A 233 2.79 5.61 5.12
C LEU A 233 3.14 4.51 6.14
N ASN A 234 2.84 3.27 5.82
CA ASN A 234 3.16 2.12 6.65
C ASN A 234 4.40 1.40 6.11
N LEU A 235 5.54 1.60 6.77
CA LEU A 235 6.78 0.86 6.46
C LEU A 235 6.84 -0.50 7.15
N HIS A 236 6.00 -0.76 8.15
CA HIS A 236 5.96 -2.08 8.78
C HIS A 236 5.55 -3.16 7.78
N ALA A 237 4.69 -2.83 6.79
CA ALA A 237 4.35 -3.73 5.70
C ALA A 237 5.58 -4.23 4.91
N ARG A 238 6.72 -3.50 4.94
CA ARG A 238 7.97 -3.95 4.31
C ARG A 238 8.55 -5.19 5.00
N VAL A 239 8.30 -5.34 6.29
CA VAL A 239 8.86 -6.41 7.11
C VAL A 239 8.16 -7.74 6.85
N TYR A 240 6.83 -7.75 6.78
CA TYR A 240 6.05 -8.99 6.64
C TYR A 240 5.49 -9.26 5.24
N LEU A 241 5.27 -8.20 4.40
CA LEU A 241 4.77 -8.34 3.01
C LEU A 241 5.79 -7.95 1.94
N GLY A 242 6.91 -7.32 2.32
CA GLY A 242 7.86 -6.80 1.35
C GLY A 242 7.36 -5.56 0.60
N THR A 243 6.31 -4.88 1.07
CA THR A 243 5.69 -3.72 0.41
C THR A 243 5.77 -2.46 1.25
N ILE A 244 5.63 -1.30 0.61
CA ILE A 244 5.30 -0.04 1.28
C ILE A 244 3.80 0.18 1.09
N GLU A 245 3.07 0.41 2.19
CA GLU A 245 1.64 0.61 2.16
C GLU A 245 1.29 2.09 2.37
N PHE A 246 0.42 2.63 1.51
CA PHE A 246 -0.18 3.96 1.64
C PHE A 246 -1.62 3.83 2.12
N ARG A 247 -1.90 4.37 3.31
CA ARG A 247 -3.19 4.31 4.00
C ARG A 247 -3.91 5.66 4.08
N TYR A 248 -3.41 6.68 3.38
CA TYR A 248 -3.93 8.06 3.44
C TYR A 248 -5.34 8.23 2.87
N HIS A 249 -5.76 7.41 1.91
CA HIS A 249 -7.03 7.62 1.21
C HIS A 249 -8.18 6.90 1.93
N SER A 250 -9.37 7.51 1.97
CA SER A 250 -10.60 6.83 2.41
C SER A 250 -11.10 5.86 1.36
N GLY A 251 -11.93 4.89 1.76
CA GLY A 251 -12.58 3.96 0.83
C GLY A 251 -13.30 4.69 -0.30
N THR A 252 -13.25 4.10 -1.49
CA THR A 252 -13.97 4.57 -2.68
C THR A 252 -14.21 3.41 -3.63
N ASN A 253 -15.40 3.37 -4.22
CA ASN A 253 -15.76 2.46 -5.29
C ASN A 253 -15.61 3.08 -6.70
N ASN A 254 -15.10 4.31 -6.79
CA ASN A 254 -14.88 5.00 -8.06
C ASN A 254 -13.51 4.61 -8.66
N PRO A 255 -13.48 3.87 -9.79
CA PRO A 255 -12.23 3.37 -10.37
C PRO A 255 -11.27 4.49 -10.81
N THR A 256 -11.80 5.64 -11.25
CA THR A 256 -10.95 6.78 -11.64
C THR A 256 -10.20 7.34 -10.42
N LYS A 257 -10.89 7.48 -9.27
CA LYS A 257 -10.23 7.93 -8.03
C LYS A 257 -9.16 6.93 -7.56
N ILE A 258 -9.47 5.63 -7.65
CA ILE A 258 -8.51 4.58 -7.28
C ILE A 258 -7.26 4.66 -8.17
N LYS A 259 -7.43 4.72 -9.50
CA LYS A 259 -6.31 4.82 -10.44
C LYS A 259 -5.46 6.09 -10.23
N ASN A 260 -6.10 7.23 -10.00
CA ASN A 260 -5.41 8.48 -9.71
C ASN A 260 -4.59 8.39 -8.42
N TRP A 261 -5.16 7.79 -7.37
CA TRP A 261 -4.45 7.59 -6.11
C TRP A 261 -3.27 6.63 -6.25
N ILE A 262 -3.43 5.52 -6.99
CA ILE A 262 -2.33 4.61 -7.32
C ILE A 262 -1.20 5.37 -8.02
N THR A 263 -1.51 6.19 -9.02
CA THR A 263 -0.53 6.99 -9.75
C THR A 263 0.24 7.94 -8.82
N ILE A 264 -0.44 8.60 -7.90
CA ILE A 264 0.20 9.48 -6.90
C ILE A 264 1.15 8.66 -6.02
N CYS A 265 0.71 7.52 -5.46
CA CYS A 265 1.55 6.66 -4.64
C CYS A 265 2.80 6.16 -5.37
N GLN A 266 2.63 5.72 -6.62
CA GLN A 266 3.74 5.28 -7.47
C GLN A 266 4.72 6.43 -7.77
N SER A 267 4.22 7.65 -8.02
CA SER A 267 5.07 8.84 -8.24
C SER A 267 5.89 9.19 -6.99
N ILE A 268 5.28 9.10 -5.81
CA ILE A 268 5.98 9.29 -4.53
C ILE A 268 7.12 8.29 -4.37
N VAL A 269 6.84 7.00 -4.62
CA VAL A 269 7.85 5.93 -4.50
C VAL A 269 8.97 6.14 -5.52
N ALA A 270 8.64 6.43 -6.78
CA ALA A 270 9.64 6.67 -7.82
C ALA A 270 10.56 7.84 -7.47
N LYS A 271 9.99 8.98 -7.04
CA LYS A 271 10.78 10.14 -6.61
C LYS A 271 11.60 9.84 -5.36
N GLY A 272 11.07 9.08 -4.42
CA GLY A 272 11.80 8.66 -3.23
C GLY A 272 12.99 7.75 -3.55
N ILE A 273 12.85 6.84 -4.51
CA ILE A 273 13.95 5.99 -4.99
C ILE A 273 15.03 6.84 -5.64
N GLU A 274 14.64 7.78 -6.51
CA GLU A 274 15.58 8.72 -7.16
C GLU A 274 16.39 9.51 -6.11
N LEU A 275 15.69 10.13 -5.15
CA LEU A 275 16.32 10.87 -4.05
C LEU A 275 17.22 9.97 -3.20
N GLY A 276 16.77 8.76 -2.88
CA GLY A 276 17.55 7.81 -2.08
C GLY A 276 18.83 7.37 -2.78
N ASN A 277 18.79 7.18 -4.09
CA ASN A 277 19.99 6.88 -4.89
C ASN A 277 20.99 8.04 -4.87
N GLU A 278 20.53 9.30 -5.00
CA GLU A 278 21.41 10.47 -4.84
C GLU A 278 22.02 10.54 -3.43
N MET A 279 21.23 10.27 -2.39
CA MET A 279 21.70 10.22 -1.01
C MET A 279 22.78 9.15 -0.79
N GLY A 280 22.63 7.98 -1.41
CA GLY A 280 23.63 6.91 -1.38
C GLY A 280 24.93 7.31 -2.09
N HIS A 281 24.84 8.01 -3.22
CA HIS A 281 25.98 8.47 -4.00
C HIS A 281 26.79 9.59 -3.30
N LYS A 282 26.21 10.34 -2.38
CA LYS A 282 26.94 11.35 -1.60
C LYS A 282 28.18 10.79 -0.91
N LYS A 283 28.14 9.52 -0.52
CA LYS A 283 29.31 8.80 0.07
C LYS A 283 30.47 8.67 -0.90
N THR A 284 30.25 8.84 -2.19
CA THR A 284 31.24 8.74 -3.27
C THR A 284 31.71 10.08 -3.81
N GLY A 285 31.28 11.22 -3.21
CA GLY A 285 31.70 12.57 -3.58
C GLY A 285 30.86 13.25 -4.67
N PHE A 286 29.69 12.68 -5.02
CA PHE A 286 28.73 13.35 -5.91
C PHE A 286 28.01 14.49 -5.18
N GLU A 287 27.76 15.59 -5.90
CA GLU A 287 26.91 16.69 -5.43
C GLU A 287 25.46 16.34 -5.63
N PHE A 288 24.59 16.77 -4.71
CA PHE A 288 23.15 16.64 -4.83
C PHE A 288 22.62 17.53 -5.98
N SER A 289 21.60 17.07 -6.67
CA SER A 289 20.78 17.95 -7.52
C SER A 289 20.11 19.05 -6.71
N ASP A 290 19.79 20.17 -7.34
CA ASP A 290 19.06 21.29 -6.70
C ASP A 290 17.74 20.81 -6.10
N GLU A 291 17.05 19.87 -6.76
CA GLU A 291 15.81 19.27 -6.28
C GLU A 291 16.03 18.41 -5.03
N ALA A 292 17.09 17.59 -4.99
CA ALA A 292 17.42 16.81 -3.80
C ALA A 292 17.81 17.70 -2.61
N VAL A 293 18.55 18.78 -2.86
CA VAL A 293 18.84 19.81 -1.83
C VAL A 293 17.55 20.41 -1.32
N TRP A 294 16.63 20.80 -2.21
CA TRP A 294 15.35 21.37 -1.83
C TRP A 294 14.49 20.37 -1.02
N LEU A 295 14.30 19.15 -1.50
CA LEU A 295 13.51 18.11 -0.82
C LEU A 295 14.01 17.83 0.60
N THR A 296 15.31 17.84 0.81
CA THR A 296 15.92 17.55 2.12
C THR A 296 15.93 18.73 3.09
N SER A 297 15.82 19.97 2.58
CA SER A 297 15.97 21.20 3.37
C SER A 297 14.70 22.02 3.53
N VAL A 298 13.73 21.95 2.58
CA VAL A 298 12.51 22.75 2.64
C VAL A 298 11.70 22.47 3.91
N GLU A 299 11.19 23.51 4.55
CA GLU A 299 10.24 23.35 5.65
C GLU A 299 8.86 22.96 5.10
N GLU A 300 8.21 21.97 5.70
CA GLU A 300 6.93 21.39 5.27
C GLU A 300 5.84 22.46 5.06
N LYS A 301 5.78 23.47 5.96
CA LYS A 301 4.80 24.58 5.88
C LYS A 301 4.97 25.50 4.66
N ASN A 302 6.13 25.47 4.00
CA ASN A 302 6.44 26.31 2.84
C ASN A 302 6.21 25.57 1.52
N VAL A 303 5.76 24.32 1.57
CA VAL A 303 5.50 23.48 0.40
C VAL A 303 4.09 23.74 -0.13
N THR A 304 3.98 23.86 -1.44
CA THR A 304 2.71 24.14 -2.13
C THR A 304 2.19 22.93 -2.89
N ILE A 305 0.91 22.96 -3.28
CA ILE A 305 0.34 21.94 -4.18
C ILE A 305 1.04 21.96 -5.54
N GLU A 306 1.46 23.12 -6.02
CA GLU A 306 2.22 23.23 -7.26
C GLU A 306 3.58 22.54 -7.19
N ASP A 307 4.28 22.66 -6.05
CA ASP A 307 5.53 21.91 -5.81
C ASP A 307 5.28 20.39 -5.84
N PHE A 308 4.19 19.93 -5.20
CA PHE A 308 3.77 18.53 -5.21
C PHE A 308 3.54 18.02 -6.64
N ILE A 309 2.75 18.75 -7.44
CA ILE A 309 2.47 18.37 -8.83
C ILE A 309 3.76 18.32 -9.64
N LYS A 310 4.59 19.38 -9.56
CA LYS A 310 5.81 19.50 -10.35
C LYS A 310 6.86 18.46 -9.98
N VAL A 311 7.16 18.30 -8.70
CA VAL A 311 8.22 17.38 -8.21
C VAL A 311 7.87 15.92 -8.49
N LEU A 312 6.58 15.58 -8.40
CA LEU A 312 6.11 14.21 -8.63
C LEU A 312 5.71 13.95 -10.09
N GLY A 313 5.76 14.94 -10.98
CA GLY A 313 5.38 14.81 -12.39
C GLY A 313 3.90 14.46 -12.56
N LEU A 314 3.01 15.15 -11.84
CA LEU A 314 1.57 14.88 -11.77
C LEU A 314 0.72 15.89 -12.55
N GLU A 315 1.28 16.54 -13.57
CA GLU A 315 0.59 17.58 -14.36
C GLU A 315 -0.73 17.06 -14.95
N GLU A 316 -0.79 15.81 -15.37
CA GLU A 316 -1.99 15.18 -15.91
C GLU A 316 -3.10 15.01 -14.86
N LEU A 317 -2.75 14.92 -13.59
CA LEU A 317 -3.69 14.80 -12.47
C LEU A 317 -4.03 16.15 -11.83
N ARG A 318 -3.57 17.27 -12.38
CA ARG A 318 -3.80 18.63 -11.83
C ARG A 318 -5.27 18.87 -11.52
N GLY A 319 -6.19 18.55 -12.44
CA GLY A 319 -7.62 18.75 -12.25
C GLY A 319 -8.27 17.83 -11.20
N TYR A 320 -7.59 16.78 -10.78
CA TYR A 320 -7.99 15.90 -9.68
C TYR A 320 -7.44 16.40 -8.33
N ILE A 321 -6.24 16.99 -8.35
CA ILE A 321 -5.50 17.42 -7.15
C ILE A 321 -5.99 18.77 -6.64
N LEU A 322 -6.36 19.70 -7.54
CA LEU A 322 -6.89 21.04 -7.23
C LEU A 322 -8.41 21.03 -7.06
#